data_4add7fc11308cb7a2011ccd8b6c188e9
#
_entry.id   4add7fc11308cb7a2011ccd8b6c188e9
#
_cell.length_a   1.000
_cell.length_b   1.000
_cell.length_c   1.000
_cell.angle_alpha   90.00
_cell.angle_beta   90.00
_cell.angle_gamma   90.00
#
_symmetry.space_group_name_H-M   'P 1'
#
loop_
_entity.id
_entity.type
_entity.pdbx_description
1 polymer ?
#
loop_
_entity_poly.entity_id
_entity_poly.type
_entity_poly.pdbx_seq_one_letter_code
_entity_poly.pdbx_strand_id
1 'polypeptide(L)'
;YWDDACQASILGLTFGANKNHIVRAALESMAYQSKDVLDAMKQDSQINISSLKVDGGAAANDFLLQFQSDLLQMPVQRFKTNELTALGAAYLAGLSCGYWTHEELGVDLQKEFVPEKTSKEMDQLYSNWKKAVKTCQSYK
;
A
#
# COMPACT_ATOMS: atom_id res chain seq x y z
N TYR A 1 5.14 -12.99 -1.60
CA TYR A 1 5.45 -13.91 -2.72
C TYR A 1 6.76 -13.50 -3.40
N TRP A 2 7.88 -13.89 -2.89
CA TRP A 2 9.16 -13.63 -3.56
C TRP A 2 9.51 -14.83 -4.43
N ASP A 3 9.38 -14.71 -5.76
CA ASP A 3 9.70 -15.77 -6.72
C ASP A 3 10.33 -15.15 -7.97
N ASP A 4 11.66 -15.18 -8.06
CA ASP A 4 12.44 -14.56 -9.13
C ASP A 4 12.22 -15.22 -10.51
N ALA A 5 11.66 -16.44 -10.53
CA ALA A 5 11.30 -17.13 -11.77
C ALA A 5 9.93 -16.70 -12.32
N CYS A 6 9.15 -15.96 -11.53
CA CYS A 6 7.81 -15.54 -11.91
C CYS A 6 7.86 -14.27 -12.79
N GLN A 7 7.21 -14.31 -13.96
CA GLN A 7 7.12 -13.18 -14.86
C GLN A 7 5.87 -12.35 -14.58
N ALA A 8 5.93 -11.05 -14.91
CA ALA A 8 4.77 -10.17 -14.86
C ALA A 8 3.69 -10.66 -15.83
N SER A 9 2.44 -10.71 -15.38
CA SER A 9 1.33 -11.26 -16.15
C SER A 9 0.09 -10.38 -16.04
N ILE A 10 -0.70 -10.35 -17.10
CA ILE A 10 -2.03 -9.73 -17.13
C ILE A 10 -3.05 -10.84 -17.40
N LEU A 11 -3.96 -11.05 -16.47
CA LEU A 11 -4.94 -12.14 -16.52
C LEU A 11 -6.36 -11.60 -16.65
N GLY A 12 -7.23 -12.38 -17.31
CA GLY A 12 -8.68 -12.09 -17.37
C GLY A 12 -9.07 -11.02 -18.39
N LEU A 13 -8.23 -10.72 -19.38
CA LEU A 13 -8.60 -9.82 -20.48
C LEU A 13 -9.74 -10.40 -21.31
N THR A 14 -10.73 -9.55 -21.59
CA THR A 14 -11.85 -9.84 -22.50
C THR A 14 -11.89 -8.81 -23.61
N PHE A 15 -12.74 -9.01 -24.64
CA PHE A 15 -12.94 -8.03 -25.71
C PHE A 15 -13.41 -6.65 -25.21
N GLY A 16 -14.04 -6.57 -24.04
CA GLY A 16 -14.44 -5.31 -23.41
C GLY A 16 -13.31 -4.61 -22.63
N ALA A 17 -12.14 -5.22 -22.50
CA ALA A 17 -11.02 -4.62 -21.80
C ALA A 17 -10.40 -3.48 -22.63
N ASN A 18 -10.04 -2.39 -21.96
CA ASN A 18 -9.38 -1.23 -22.55
C ASN A 18 -8.22 -0.74 -21.67
N LYS A 19 -7.50 0.27 -22.13
CA LYS A 19 -6.33 0.81 -21.42
C LYS A 19 -6.60 1.21 -19.96
N ASN A 20 -7.79 1.74 -19.67
CA ASN A 20 -8.13 2.19 -18.31
C ASN A 20 -8.27 1.01 -17.34
N HIS A 21 -8.77 -0.14 -17.83
CA HIS A 21 -8.82 -1.36 -17.04
C HIS A 21 -7.41 -1.86 -16.69
N ILE A 22 -6.46 -1.77 -17.64
CA ILE A 22 -5.08 -2.18 -17.40
C ILE A 22 -4.39 -1.25 -16.39
N VAL A 23 -4.55 0.08 -16.56
CA VAL A 23 -4.00 1.07 -15.61
C VAL A 23 -4.57 0.86 -14.21
N ARG A 24 -5.88 0.66 -14.11
CA ARG A 24 -6.55 0.38 -12.85
C ARG A 24 -6.04 -0.89 -12.20
N ALA A 25 -5.91 -1.98 -12.96
CA ALA A 25 -5.38 -3.24 -12.45
C ALA A 25 -3.94 -3.10 -11.94
N ALA A 26 -3.11 -2.29 -12.60
CA ALA A 26 -1.75 -2.00 -12.15
C ALA A 26 -1.77 -1.26 -10.80
N LEU A 27 -2.63 -0.25 -10.61
CA LEU A 27 -2.77 0.47 -9.34
C LEU A 27 -3.31 -0.46 -8.23
N GLU A 28 -4.36 -1.23 -8.51
CA GLU A 28 -4.93 -2.18 -7.55
C GLU A 28 -3.92 -3.25 -7.14
N SER A 29 -3.04 -3.70 -8.05
CA SER A 29 -2.00 -4.69 -7.75
C SER A 29 -1.03 -4.22 -6.68
N MET A 30 -0.70 -2.93 -6.64
CA MET A 30 0.16 -2.34 -5.59
C MET A 30 -0.51 -2.43 -4.22
N ALA A 31 -1.82 -2.18 -4.14
CA ALA A 31 -2.56 -2.30 -2.89
C ALA A 31 -2.67 -3.76 -2.42
N TYR A 32 -2.90 -4.71 -3.35
CA TYR A 32 -2.93 -6.14 -3.01
C TYR A 32 -1.59 -6.64 -2.47
N GLN A 33 -0.48 -6.24 -3.10
CA GLN A 33 0.86 -6.59 -2.61
C GLN A 33 1.13 -6.00 -1.22
N SER A 34 0.71 -4.75 -0.98
CA SER A 34 0.79 -4.14 0.36
C SER A 34 0.01 -4.94 1.40
N LYS A 35 -1.19 -5.43 1.04
CA LYS A 35 -1.99 -6.29 1.92
C LYS A 35 -1.28 -7.61 2.21
N ASP A 36 -0.71 -8.26 1.19
CA ASP A 36 0.05 -9.50 1.38
C ASP A 36 1.18 -9.32 2.41
N VAL A 37 1.93 -8.20 2.31
CA VAL A 37 3.01 -7.88 3.27
C VAL A 37 2.47 -7.60 4.67
N LEU A 38 1.42 -6.79 4.78
CA LEU A 38 0.82 -6.45 6.08
C LEU A 38 0.20 -7.66 6.76
N ASP A 39 -0.43 -8.56 6.00
CA ASP A 39 -0.99 -9.80 6.54
C ASP A 39 0.13 -10.72 7.07
N ALA A 40 1.27 -10.81 6.36
CA ALA A 40 2.45 -11.53 6.84
C ALA A 40 3.03 -10.88 8.12
N MET A 41 3.19 -9.55 8.13
CA MET A 41 3.67 -8.83 9.31
C MET A 41 2.77 -9.04 10.54
N LYS A 42 1.44 -9.03 10.35
CA LYS A 42 0.47 -9.30 11.44
C LYS A 42 0.61 -10.72 11.98
N GLN A 43 0.84 -11.70 11.09
CA GLN A 43 1.03 -13.10 11.50
C GLN A 43 2.32 -13.29 12.31
N ASP A 44 3.40 -12.63 11.88
CA ASP A 44 4.71 -12.78 12.51
C ASP A 44 4.82 -12.02 13.85
N SER A 45 4.29 -10.79 13.89
CA SER A 45 4.44 -9.91 15.08
C SER A 45 3.30 -10.03 16.08
N GLN A 46 2.12 -10.51 15.67
CA GLN A 46 0.85 -10.48 16.41
C GLN A 46 0.43 -9.06 16.85
N ILE A 47 1.03 -8.02 16.26
CA ILE A 47 0.70 -6.62 16.55
C ILE A 47 -0.53 -6.21 15.74
N ASN A 48 -1.47 -5.55 16.40
CA ASN A 48 -2.60 -4.95 15.70
C ASN A 48 -2.18 -3.62 15.08
N ILE A 49 -2.19 -3.55 13.75
CA ILE A 49 -1.89 -2.32 12.99
C ILE A 49 -3.19 -1.54 12.86
N SER A 50 -3.24 -0.34 13.45
CA SER A 50 -4.44 0.52 13.47
C SER A 50 -4.55 1.48 12.30
N SER A 51 -3.44 1.82 11.64
CA SER A 51 -3.40 2.70 10.47
C SER A 51 -2.16 2.44 9.63
N LEU A 52 -2.23 2.76 8.35
CA LEU A 52 -1.09 2.71 7.44
C LEU A 52 -0.65 4.13 7.09
N LYS A 53 0.60 4.45 7.36
CA LYS A 53 1.24 5.71 6.97
C LYS A 53 1.96 5.52 5.66
N VAL A 54 1.74 6.44 4.70
CA VAL A 54 2.27 6.34 3.34
C VAL A 54 2.97 7.61 2.90
N ASP A 55 4.04 7.45 2.12
CA ASP A 55 4.77 8.53 1.47
C ASP A 55 5.29 8.10 0.09
N GLY A 56 6.05 8.98 -0.56
CA GLY A 56 6.63 8.75 -1.88
C GLY A 56 5.67 9.05 -3.04
N GLY A 57 6.16 8.91 -4.26
CA GLY A 57 5.45 9.33 -5.48
C GLY A 57 4.09 8.66 -5.69
N ALA A 58 3.97 7.39 -5.38
CA ALA A 58 2.71 6.64 -5.52
C ALA A 58 1.62 7.12 -4.54
N ALA A 59 2.02 7.66 -3.38
CA ALA A 59 1.10 8.19 -2.38
C ALA A 59 0.36 9.46 -2.85
N ALA A 60 0.77 10.10 -3.94
CA ALA A 60 0.04 11.21 -4.55
C ALA A 60 -1.28 10.77 -5.22
N ASN A 61 -1.47 9.47 -5.46
CA ASN A 61 -2.64 8.94 -6.17
C ASN A 61 -3.77 8.63 -5.18
N ASP A 62 -4.80 9.47 -5.14
CA ASP A 62 -5.96 9.33 -4.25
C ASP A 62 -6.75 8.03 -4.48
N PHE A 63 -6.87 7.57 -5.75
CA PHE A 63 -7.53 6.31 -6.05
C PHE A 63 -6.80 5.12 -5.41
N LEU A 64 -5.47 5.09 -5.51
CA LEU A 64 -4.66 4.03 -4.90
C LEU A 64 -4.85 4.00 -3.39
N LEU A 65 -4.78 5.17 -2.73
CA LEU A 65 -4.87 5.24 -1.27
C LEU A 65 -6.28 4.91 -0.75
N GLN A 66 -7.33 5.35 -1.47
CA GLN A 66 -8.70 4.95 -1.12
C GLN A 66 -8.90 3.45 -1.29
N PHE A 67 -8.46 2.89 -2.43
CA PHE A 67 -8.56 1.45 -2.65
C PHE A 67 -7.76 0.65 -1.61
N GLN A 68 -6.60 1.15 -1.21
CA GLN A 68 -5.76 0.53 -0.18
C GLN A 68 -6.44 0.56 1.19
N SER A 69 -7.09 1.69 1.56
CA SER A 69 -7.88 1.80 2.78
C SER A 69 -9.06 0.83 2.78
N ASP A 70 -9.81 0.78 1.67
CA ASP A 70 -10.93 -0.16 1.49
C ASP A 70 -10.46 -1.62 1.64
N LEU A 71 -9.35 -1.98 1.00
CA LEU A 71 -8.81 -3.33 1.00
C LEU A 71 -8.29 -3.77 2.36
N LEU A 72 -7.66 -2.87 3.08
CA LEU A 72 -7.06 -3.12 4.40
C LEU A 72 -8.06 -2.99 5.54
N GLN A 73 -9.22 -2.38 5.31
CA GLN A 73 -10.25 -2.06 6.32
C GLN A 73 -9.65 -1.25 7.48
N MET A 74 -8.73 -0.31 7.16
CA MET A 74 -8.11 0.59 8.12
C MET A 74 -7.79 1.94 7.48
N PRO A 75 -7.64 3.01 8.28
CA PRO A 75 -7.20 4.31 7.78
C PRO A 75 -5.83 4.25 7.10
N VAL A 76 -5.72 4.93 5.94
CA VAL A 76 -4.46 5.21 5.25
C VAL A 76 -4.18 6.71 5.34
N GLN A 77 -3.02 7.07 5.87
CA GLN A 77 -2.64 8.45 6.19
C GLN A 77 -1.52 8.92 5.27
N ARG A 78 -1.80 9.98 4.49
CA ARG A 78 -0.81 10.69 3.69
C ARG A 78 -0.38 11.97 4.40
N PHE A 79 0.94 12.20 4.44
CA PHE A 79 1.52 13.38 5.04
C PHE A 79 1.81 14.47 3.99
N LYS A 80 1.99 15.73 4.43
CA LYS A 80 2.28 16.86 3.54
C LYS A 80 3.63 16.73 2.84
N THR A 81 4.61 16.14 3.53
CA THR A 81 5.90 15.84 2.91
C THR A 81 5.88 14.49 2.21
N ASN A 82 6.40 14.43 0.98
CA ASN A 82 6.55 13.20 0.21
C ASN A 82 7.92 12.52 0.45
N GLU A 83 8.77 13.12 1.30
CA GLU A 83 10.14 12.70 1.53
C GLU A 83 10.36 12.41 3.03
N LEU A 84 9.53 11.53 3.61
CA LEU A 84 9.61 11.19 5.04
C LEU A 84 10.95 10.57 5.42
N THR A 85 11.57 9.81 4.50
CA THR A 85 12.89 9.22 4.73
C THR A 85 13.96 10.30 4.88
N ALA A 86 13.98 11.30 3.99
CA ALA A 86 14.92 12.41 4.07
C ALA A 86 14.66 13.27 5.32
N LEU A 87 13.38 13.52 5.64
CA LEU A 87 12.99 14.22 6.85
C LEU A 87 13.44 13.48 8.11
N GLY A 88 13.28 12.15 8.16
CA GLY A 88 13.74 11.33 9.27
C GLY A 88 15.26 11.39 9.47
N ALA A 89 16.03 11.35 8.36
CA ALA A 89 17.47 11.52 8.42
C ALA A 89 17.88 12.93 8.93
N ALA A 90 17.17 13.97 8.49
CA ALA A 90 17.39 15.33 8.97
C ALA A 90 17.07 15.46 10.47
N TYR A 91 15.98 14.86 10.93
CA TYR A 91 15.60 14.85 12.34
C TYR A 91 16.65 14.15 13.21
N LEU A 92 17.14 12.99 12.79
CA LEU A 92 18.20 12.28 13.52
C LEU A 92 19.50 13.11 13.61
N ALA A 93 19.89 13.77 12.51
CA ALA A 93 21.05 14.66 12.52
C ALA A 93 20.83 15.86 13.44
N GLY A 94 19.68 16.51 13.37
CA GLY A 94 19.32 17.65 14.21
C GLY A 94 19.28 17.32 15.72
N LEU A 95 18.73 16.16 16.08
CA LEU A 95 18.77 15.65 17.44
C LEU A 95 20.21 15.42 17.92
N SER A 96 21.04 14.83 17.06
CA SER A 96 22.44 14.52 17.41
C SER A 96 23.26 15.77 17.68
N CYS A 97 23.04 16.87 16.97
CA CYS A 97 23.75 18.14 17.20
C CYS A 97 23.01 19.12 18.11
N GLY A 98 21.88 18.73 18.70
CA GLY A 98 21.11 19.56 19.62
C GLY A 98 20.33 20.69 18.94
N TYR A 99 20.08 20.60 17.64
CA TYR A 99 19.31 21.60 16.90
C TYR A 99 17.79 21.45 17.16
N TRP A 100 17.31 20.23 17.31
CA TRP A 100 15.94 19.90 17.68
C TRP A 100 15.88 19.06 18.95
N THR A 101 14.77 19.14 19.65
CA THR A 101 14.38 18.20 20.72
C THR A 101 13.36 17.18 20.17
N HIS A 102 13.15 16.09 20.84
CA HIS A 102 12.14 15.08 20.45
C HIS A 102 10.72 15.64 20.40
N GLU A 103 10.41 16.65 21.21
CA GLU A 103 9.09 17.28 21.29
C GLU A 103 8.78 18.19 20.08
N GLU A 104 9.83 18.66 19.40
CA GLU A 104 9.70 19.51 18.20
C GLU A 104 9.55 18.70 16.92
N LEU A 105 9.75 17.39 16.99
CA LEU A 105 9.65 16.52 15.83
C LEU A 105 8.18 16.20 15.51
N GLY A 106 7.80 16.36 14.25
CA GLY A 106 6.46 16.04 13.82
C GLY A 106 6.33 15.98 12.31
N VAL A 107 5.26 15.39 11.85
CA VAL A 107 4.85 15.39 10.45
C VAL A 107 3.39 15.76 10.36
N ASP A 108 3.08 16.71 9.47
CA ASP A 108 1.71 17.18 9.26
C ASP A 108 0.95 16.18 8.39
N LEU A 109 -0.20 15.75 8.88
CA LEU A 109 -1.15 14.98 8.10
C LEU A 109 -1.72 15.88 6.99
N GLN A 110 -1.69 15.36 5.75
CA GLN A 110 -2.31 16.04 4.60
C GLN A 110 -3.74 15.54 4.40
N LYS A 111 -3.92 14.22 4.38
CA LYS A 111 -5.21 13.59 4.14
C LYS A 111 -5.25 12.18 4.76
N GLU A 112 -6.41 11.83 5.27
CA GLU A 112 -6.73 10.48 5.72
C GLU A 112 -7.81 9.88 4.81
N PHE A 113 -7.59 8.65 4.41
CA PHE A 113 -8.53 7.83 3.65
C PHE A 113 -9.08 6.78 4.59
N VAL A 114 -10.38 6.73 4.73
CA VAL A 114 -11.08 5.74 5.56
C VAL A 114 -11.82 4.74 4.68
N PRO A 115 -12.06 3.50 5.14
CA PRO A 115 -12.78 2.51 4.34
C PRO A 115 -14.19 2.99 3.98
N GLU A 116 -14.52 2.95 2.69
CA GLU A 116 -15.85 3.27 2.13
C GLU A 116 -16.57 2.01 1.64
N LYS A 117 -15.81 0.92 1.40
CA LYS A 117 -16.34 -0.36 0.94
C LYS A 117 -16.35 -1.41 2.05
N THR A 118 -17.26 -2.36 1.92
CA THR A 118 -17.38 -3.43 2.91
C THR A 118 -16.23 -4.44 2.79
N SER A 119 -15.85 -5.04 3.92
CA SER A 119 -14.87 -6.13 3.95
C SER A 119 -15.24 -7.25 2.97
N LYS A 120 -16.52 -7.62 2.89
CA LYS A 120 -16.99 -8.70 2.02
C LYS A 120 -16.68 -8.45 0.54
N GLU A 121 -16.86 -7.20 0.06
CA GLU A 121 -16.54 -6.82 -1.32
C GLU A 121 -15.04 -6.92 -1.56
N MET A 122 -14.25 -6.42 -0.63
CA MET A 122 -12.79 -6.42 -0.73
C MET A 122 -12.20 -7.82 -0.61
N ASP A 123 -12.74 -8.68 0.24
CA ASP A 123 -12.32 -10.07 0.39
C ASP A 123 -12.53 -10.87 -0.90
N GLN A 124 -13.62 -10.60 -1.63
CA GLN A 124 -13.85 -11.24 -2.93
C GLN A 124 -12.79 -10.84 -3.95
N LEU A 125 -12.45 -9.55 -4.02
CA LEU A 125 -11.40 -9.04 -4.91
C LEU A 125 -10.03 -9.61 -4.53
N TYR A 126 -9.71 -9.62 -3.26
CA TYR A 126 -8.45 -10.17 -2.76
C TYR A 126 -8.34 -11.70 -2.97
N SER A 127 -9.45 -12.42 -2.88
CA SER A 127 -9.48 -13.85 -3.23
C SER A 127 -9.12 -14.07 -4.71
N ASN A 128 -9.61 -13.22 -5.60
CA ASN A 128 -9.27 -13.28 -7.03
C ASN A 128 -7.78 -12.93 -7.26
N TRP A 129 -7.25 -11.94 -6.55
CA TRP A 129 -5.81 -11.63 -6.56
C TRP A 129 -4.97 -12.85 -6.21
N LYS A 130 -5.29 -13.53 -5.09
CA LYS A 130 -4.56 -14.74 -4.67
C LYS A 130 -4.60 -15.86 -5.69
N LYS A 131 -5.70 -16.02 -6.43
CA LYS A 131 -5.79 -16.98 -7.54
C LYS A 131 -4.88 -16.58 -8.69
N ALA A 132 -4.87 -15.30 -9.06
CA ALA A 132 -4.00 -14.78 -10.12
C ALA A 132 -2.52 -14.99 -9.79
N VAL A 133 -2.10 -14.68 -8.56
CA VAL A 133 -0.72 -14.94 -8.09
C VAL A 133 -0.35 -16.41 -8.23
N LYS A 134 -1.20 -17.33 -7.78
CA LYS A 134 -0.95 -18.78 -7.92
C LYS A 134 -0.81 -19.20 -9.38
N THR A 135 -1.62 -18.63 -10.26
CA THR A 135 -1.55 -18.88 -11.70
C THR A 135 -0.22 -18.40 -12.28
N CYS A 136 0.23 -17.20 -11.92
CA CYS A 136 1.54 -16.68 -12.34
C CYS A 136 2.68 -17.58 -11.85
N GLN A 137 2.64 -18.02 -10.60
CA GLN A 137 3.68 -18.89 -10.02
C GLN A 137 3.72 -20.29 -10.65
N SER A 138 2.60 -20.76 -11.20
CA SER A 138 2.56 -22.07 -11.89
C SER A 138 3.04 -21.98 -13.35
N TYR A 139 3.16 -20.79 -13.90
CA TYR A 139 3.63 -20.54 -15.27
C TYR A 139 5.13 -20.17 -15.22
N LYS A 140 5.95 -21.19 -15.33
CA LYS A 140 7.43 -21.08 -15.32
C LYS A 140 8.01 -21.53 -16.64
#